data_f3cdb7e2c5ec590bda7c485a5ba22c6e
#
_entry.id   f3cdb7e2c5ec590bda7c485a5ba22c6e
#
_cell.length_a   1.000
_cell.length_b   1.000
_cell.length_c   1.000
_cell.angle_alpha   90.00
_cell.angle_beta   90.00
_cell.angle_gamma   90.00
#
_symmetry.space_group_name_H-M   'P 1'
#
loop_
_entity.id
_entity.type
_entity.pdbx_description
1 polymer ?
#
loop_
_entity_poly.entity_id
_entity_poly.type
_entity_poly.pdbx_seq_one_letter_code
_entity_poly.pdbx_strand_id
1 'polypeptide(L)'
;VANDYTGFFISCARISLFIIMMNYSKIKVLFVCMGNICRSPTAEGVFRHYVSEAGQTDNIIVDSAGTHDYHIGSTPDRRAQQTALQRGYDLSGLRGRQVGEMDFHEFDYILAMDKENLANLIQICPQQEQHKLKLFMEFSKGFSVCEVPDPYYGGNQGFENVLNMVEDAASNLLKEILARNIAKG
;
A
#
# COMPACT_ATOMS: atom_id res chain seq x y z
N VAL A 1 -36.82 -15.59 -53.01
CA VAL A 1 -36.42 -16.06 -51.71
C VAL A 1 -35.02 -15.50 -51.49
N ALA A 2 -34.91 -14.38 -50.77
CA ALA A 2 -33.65 -13.77 -50.39
C ALA A 2 -33.36 -14.22 -48.95
N ASN A 3 -32.21 -14.83 -48.69
CA ASN A 3 -31.72 -15.16 -47.36
C ASN A 3 -30.86 -13.98 -46.86
N ASP A 4 -31.40 -13.29 -45.83
CA ASP A 4 -30.65 -12.34 -45.01
C ASP A 4 -29.71 -13.09 -44.04
N TYR A 5 -28.40 -13.01 -44.28
CA TYR A 5 -27.35 -13.35 -43.31
C TYR A 5 -26.54 -12.10 -42.95
N THR A 6 -27.16 -11.16 -42.26
CA THR A 6 -26.43 -10.01 -41.65
C THR A 6 -26.70 -10.01 -40.16
N GLY A 7 -26.06 -10.85 -39.40
CA GLY A 7 -26.32 -10.88 -37.95
C GLY A 7 -25.39 -11.71 -37.10
N PHE A 8 -24.05 -11.72 -37.33
CA PHE A 8 -23.19 -12.46 -36.40
C PHE A 8 -21.70 -12.01 -36.32
N PHE A 9 -21.38 -10.78 -36.67
CA PHE A 9 -19.96 -10.32 -36.60
C PHE A 9 -19.64 -9.31 -35.49
N ILE A 10 -20.51 -9.14 -34.46
CA ILE A 10 -20.23 -8.16 -33.38
C ILE A 10 -19.70 -8.82 -32.11
N SER A 11 -19.46 -10.12 -32.09
CA SER A 11 -19.22 -10.84 -30.81
C SER A 11 -17.76 -11.07 -30.45
N CYS A 12 -16.83 -11.23 -31.39
CA CYS A 12 -15.48 -11.71 -31.04
C CYS A 12 -14.55 -10.60 -30.51
N ALA A 13 -14.58 -9.41 -31.08
CA ALA A 13 -13.71 -8.29 -30.64
C ALA A 13 -14.10 -7.72 -29.27
N ARG A 14 -15.41 -7.66 -28.96
CA ARG A 14 -15.90 -7.19 -27.66
C ARG A 14 -15.63 -8.19 -26.54
N ILE A 15 -15.71 -9.49 -26.82
CA ILE A 15 -15.40 -10.56 -25.87
C ILE A 15 -13.91 -10.61 -25.59
N SER A 16 -13.04 -10.46 -26.61
CA SER A 16 -11.58 -10.38 -26.40
C SER A 16 -11.18 -9.16 -25.59
N LEU A 17 -11.79 -7.98 -25.82
CA LEU A 17 -11.52 -6.78 -25.03
C LEU A 17 -12.00 -6.93 -23.58
N PHE A 18 -13.14 -7.59 -23.37
CA PHE A 18 -13.70 -7.86 -22.04
C PHE A 18 -12.86 -8.90 -21.26
N ILE A 19 -12.33 -9.93 -21.95
CA ILE A 19 -11.44 -10.94 -21.35
C ILE A 19 -10.07 -10.34 -21.04
N ILE A 20 -9.55 -9.41 -21.86
CA ILE A 20 -8.31 -8.69 -21.59
C ILE A 20 -8.48 -7.76 -20.36
N MET A 21 -9.64 -7.16 -20.15
CA MET A 21 -9.93 -6.34 -18.97
C MET A 21 -10.16 -7.15 -17.68
N MET A 22 -10.43 -8.46 -17.75
CA MET A 22 -10.72 -9.29 -16.57
C MET A 22 -9.49 -9.97 -15.93
N ASN A 23 -8.28 -9.80 -16.47
CA ASN A 23 -7.09 -10.53 -15.97
C ASN A 23 -5.97 -9.65 -15.42
N TYR A 24 -6.23 -8.39 -15.06
CA TYR A 24 -5.27 -7.62 -14.25
C TYR A 24 -5.47 -8.00 -12.79
N SER A 25 -4.59 -8.84 -12.26
CA SER A 25 -4.52 -9.07 -10.82
C SER A 25 -4.23 -7.73 -10.13
N LYS A 26 -5.06 -7.37 -9.14
CA LYS A 26 -4.86 -6.13 -8.37
C LYS A 26 -3.50 -6.17 -7.70
N ILE A 27 -2.78 -5.07 -7.75
CA ILE A 27 -1.55 -4.91 -6.97
C ILE A 27 -1.91 -4.68 -5.51
N LYS A 28 -1.26 -5.42 -4.61
CA LYS A 28 -1.52 -5.34 -3.18
C LYS A 28 -0.28 -4.81 -2.45
N VAL A 29 -0.47 -3.74 -1.67
CA VAL A 29 0.59 -3.05 -0.91
C VAL A 29 0.29 -3.11 0.57
N LEU A 30 1.21 -3.65 1.36
CA LEU A 30 1.15 -3.73 2.81
C LEU A 30 2.23 -2.86 3.46
N PHE A 31 1.82 -1.93 4.32
CA PHE A 31 2.73 -1.15 5.14
C PHE A 31 2.87 -1.76 6.52
N VAL A 32 4.11 -1.92 7.02
CA VAL A 32 4.36 -2.61 8.29
C VAL A 32 5.25 -1.77 9.21
N CYS A 33 4.77 -1.54 10.44
CA CYS A 33 5.58 -0.99 11.53
C CYS A 33 5.53 -1.94 12.74
N MET A 34 5.97 -1.50 13.92
CA MET A 34 5.92 -2.34 15.13
C MET A 34 4.47 -2.63 15.57
N GLY A 35 3.71 -1.60 15.91
CA GLY A 35 2.41 -1.74 16.59
C GLY A 35 1.18 -1.43 15.74
N ASN A 36 1.33 -1.03 14.48
CA ASN A 36 0.24 -0.67 13.55
C ASN A 36 -0.72 0.42 14.09
N ILE A 37 -0.19 1.39 14.83
CA ILE A 37 -0.99 2.52 15.35
C ILE A 37 -0.45 3.90 14.96
N CYS A 38 0.80 4.02 14.51
CA CYS A 38 1.38 5.31 14.14
C CYS A 38 1.82 5.34 12.67
N ARG A 39 2.98 4.76 12.33
CA ARG A 39 3.65 4.88 11.03
C ARG A 39 2.89 4.18 9.90
N SER A 40 2.63 2.89 10.04
CA SER A 40 2.00 2.10 8.98
C SER A 40 0.55 2.52 8.67
N PRO A 41 -0.34 2.84 9.63
CA PRO A 41 -1.67 3.35 9.28
C PRO A 41 -1.61 4.75 8.66
N THR A 42 -0.62 5.59 9.00
CA THR A 42 -0.41 6.87 8.30
C THR A 42 -0.04 6.63 6.84
N ALA A 43 0.88 5.69 6.57
CA ALA A 43 1.27 5.35 5.21
C ALA A 43 0.11 4.74 4.41
N GLU A 44 -0.70 3.89 5.03
CA GLU A 44 -1.91 3.34 4.43
C GLU A 44 -2.89 4.44 4.02
N GLY A 45 -3.21 5.37 4.93
CA GLY A 45 -4.16 6.45 4.65
C GLY A 45 -3.69 7.39 3.55
N VAL A 46 -2.43 7.81 3.59
CA VAL A 46 -1.82 8.65 2.54
C VAL A 46 -1.81 7.93 1.19
N PHE A 47 -1.38 6.67 1.16
CA PHE A 47 -1.27 5.93 -0.08
C PHE A 47 -2.65 5.62 -0.69
N ARG A 48 -3.65 5.29 0.13
CA ARG A 48 -5.06 5.14 -0.31
C ARG A 48 -5.59 6.42 -0.94
N HIS A 49 -5.27 7.57 -0.37
CA HIS A 49 -5.66 8.87 -0.93
C HIS A 49 -5.03 9.07 -2.31
N TYR A 50 -3.72 8.86 -2.47
CA TYR A 50 -3.05 8.99 -3.77
C TYR A 50 -3.55 7.99 -4.82
N VAL A 51 -3.83 6.75 -4.42
CA VAL A 51 -4.44 5.73 -5.28
C VAL A 51 -5.83 6.19 -5.76
N SER A 52 -6.62 6.78 -4.89
CA SER A 52 -7.94 7.31 -5.21
C SER A 52 -7.86 8.50 -6.17
N GLU A 53 -6.99 9.49 -5.91
CA GLU A 53 -6.78 10.64 -6.79
C GLU A 53 -6.28 10.23 -8.19
N ALA A 54 -5.47 9.16 -8.27
CA ALA A 54 -5.02 8.61 -9.53
C ALA A 54 -6.05 7.73 -10.25
N GLY A 55 -7.26 7.54 -9.69
CA GLY A 55 -8.30 6.68 -10.27
C GLY A 55 -7.94 5.19 -10.28
N GLN A 56 -7.11 4.73 -9.32
CA GLN A 56 -6.59 3.36 -9.28
C GLN A 56 -7.19 2.48 -8.18
N THR A 57 -8.27 2.90 -7.55
CA THR A 57 -8.91 2.19 -6.42
C THR A 57 -9.34 0.77 -6.79
N ASP A 58 -9.70 0.52 -8.04
CA ASP A 58 -10.06 -0.81 -8.51
C ASP A 58 -8.85 -1.71 -8.80
N ASN A 59 -7.66 -1.11 -8.97
CA ASN A 59 -6.44 -1.80 -9.41
C ASN A 59 -5.42 -2.00 -8.30
N ILE A 60 -5.48 -1.20 -7.21
CA ILE A 60 -4.52 -1.23 -6.11
C ILE A 60 -5.26 -1.41 -4.78
N ILE A 61 -4.89 -2.46 -4.04
CA ILE A 61 -5.37 -2.72 -2.68
C ILE A 61 -4.27 -2.29 -1.72
N VAL A 62 -4.67 -1.58 -0.67
CA VAL A 62 -3.75 -1.04 0.34
C VAL A 62 -4.19 -1.49 1.72
N ASP A 63 -3.24 -1.92 2.54
CA ASP A 63 -3.49 -2.31 3.92
C ASP A 63 -2.26 -2.01 4.80
N SER A 64 -2.40 -2.13 6.12
CA SER A 64 -1.30 -2.02 7.06
C SER A 64 -1.37 -3.04 8.18
N ALA A 65 -0.20 -3.40 8.74
CA ALA A 65 -0.08 -4.35 9.84
C ALA A 65 1.05 -3.97 10.80
N GLY A 66 1.10 -4.63 11.95
CA GLY A 66 2.20 -4.56 12.91
C GLY A 66 3.01 -5.84 12.92
N THR A 67 4.31 -5.76 13.24
CA THR A 67 5.12 -6.94 13.55
C THR A 67 4.74 -7.56 14.90
N HIS A 68 4.11 -6.77 15.79
CA HIS A 68 3.67 -7.18 17.13
C HIS A 68 2.15 -7.05 17.28
N ASP A 69 1.59 -7.77 18.25
CA ASP A 69 0.16 -7.90 18.53
C ASP A 69 -0.40 -6.92 19.57
N TYR A 70 0.45 -6.01 20.09
CA TYR A 70 0.13 -5.14 21.24
C TYR A 70 -1.14 -4.28 21.08
N HIS A 71 -1.50 -3.97 19.84
CA HIS A 71 -2.58 -3.03 19.52
C HIS A 71 -3.62 -3.58 18.55
N ILE A 72 -3.79 -4.91 18.50
CA ILE A 72 -4.82 -5.53 17.64
C ILE A 72 -6.21 -4.96 17.99
N GLY A 73 -6.94 -4.52 16.96
CA GLY A 73 -8.27 -3.91 17.08
C GLY A 73 -8.28 -2.45 17.51
N SER A 74 -7.14 -1.90 17.95
CA SER A 74 -7.03 -0.49 18.34
C SER A 74 -7.14 0.44 17.13
N THR A 75 -7.69 1.63 17.35
CA THR A 75 -7.60 2.73 16.37
C THR A 75 -6.17 3.27 16.32
N PRO A 76 -5.77 3.93 15.20
CA PRO A 76 -4.50 4.65 15.16
C PRO A 76 -4.35 5.68 16.29
N ASP A 77 -3.10 5.98 16.66
CA ASP A 77 -2.78 6.99 17.69
C ASP A 77 -3.47 8.32 17.37
N ARG A 78 -4.05 8.96 18.38
CA ARG A 78 -4.82 10.21 18.20
C ARG A 78 -4.00 11.31 17.54
N ARG A 79 -2.69 11.39 17.84
CA ARG A 79 -1.77 12.37 17.23
C ARG A 79 -1.55 12.08 15.75
N ALA A 80 -1.37 10.80 15.40
CA ALA A 80 -1.29 10.37 13.99
C ALA A 80 -2.57 10.73 13.23
N GLN A 81 -3.75 10.43 13.81
CA GLN A 81 -5.04 10.78 13.20
C GLN A 81 -5.19 12.29 13.02
N GLN A 82 -4.86 13.10 14.04
CA GLN A 82 -4.99 14.56 13.97
C GLN A 82 -4.06 15.14 12.90
N THR A 83 -2.79 14.73 12.89
CA THR A 83 -1.81 15.22 11.91
C THR A 83 -2.21 14.84 10.48
N ALA A 84 -2.63 13.60 10.26
CA ALA A 84 -3.10 13.14 8.96
C ALA A 84 -4.36 13.90 8.50
N LEU A 85 -5.34 14.08 9.38
CA LEU A 85 -6.61 14.74 9.07
C LEU A 85 -6.41 16.22 8.67
N GLN A 86 -5.44 16.93 9.26
CA GLN A 86 -5.09 18.31 8.89
C GLN A 86 -4.66 18.42 7.42
N ARG A 87 -4.17 17.33 6.81
CA ARG A 87 -3.81 17.26 5.39
C ARG A 87 -4.83 16.48 4.54
N GLY A 88 -6.00 16.17 5.10
CA GLY A 88 -7.10 15.51 4.37
C GLY A 88 -7.08 13.99 4.40
N TYR A 89 -6.19 13.36 5.16
CA TYR A 89 -6.12 11.90 5.27
C TYR A 89 -6.91 11.41 6.49
N ASP A 90 -8.01 10.69 6.27
CA ASP A 90 -8.81 10.12 7.36
C ASP A 90 -8.33 8.70 7.71
N LEU A 91 -7.82 8.54 8.92
CA LEU A 91 -7.38 7.26 9.47
C LEU A 91 -8.40 6.63 10.43
N SER A 92 -9.54 7.25 10.68
CA SER A 92 -10.47 6.86 11.76
C SER A 92 -11.09 5.48 11.58
N GLY A 93 -11.24 5.04 10.32
CA GLY A 93 -11.75 3.72 9.97
C GLY A 93 -10.76 2.57 10.13
N LEU A 94 -9.46 2.87 10.29
CA LEU A 94 -8.41 1.84 10.38
C LEU A 94 -8.40 1.16 11.74
N ARG A 95 -7.95 -0.11 11.75
CA ARG A 95 -7.78 -0.91 12.98
C ARG A 95 -6.47 -1.67 12.90
N GLY A 96 -5.74 -1.64 14.03
CA GLY A 96 -4.49 -2.38 14.16
C GLY A 96 -4.71 -3.87 13.99
N ARG A 97 -3.82 -4.52 13.23
CA ARG A 97 -3.71 -5.96 13.10
C ARG A 97 -2.26 -6.40 13.08
N GLN A 98 -2.01 -7.66 13.37
CA GLN A 98 -0.67 -8.24 13.22
C GLN A 98 -0.50 -8.80 11.81
N VAL A 99 0.74 -8.74 11.29
CA VAL A 99 1.11 -9.43 10.06
C VAL A 99 1.05 -10.94 10.27
N GLY A 100 0.48 -11.65 9.31
CA GLY A 100 0.37 -13.11 9.32
C GLY A 100 1.02 -13.76 8.10
N GLU A 101 1.16 -15.08 8.11
CA GLU A 101 1.79 -15.85 7.03
C GLU A 101 1.12 -15.62 5.67
N MET A 102 -0.21 -15.49 5.65
CA MET A 102 -0.96 -15.26 4.41
C MET A 102 -0.63 -13.92 3.75
N ASP A 103 -0.22 -12.90 4.53
CA ASP A 103 0.15 -11.60 3.96
C ASP A 103 1.34 -11.72 2.99
N PHE A 104 2.31 -12.62 3.26
CA PHE A 104 3.46 -12.84 2.38
C PHE A 104 3.07 -13.43 1.03
N HIS A 105 2.01 -14.22 0.98
CA HIS A 105 1.49 -14.79 -0.27
C HIS A 105 0.58 -13.81 -1.02
N GLU A 106 -0.18 -13.01 -0.29
CA GLU A 106 -1.21 -12.16 -0.87
C GLU A 106 -0.70 -10.81 -1.38
N PHE A 107 0.28 -10.20 -0.70
CA PHE A 107 0.77 -8.87 -1.05
C PHE A 107 1.95 -8.94 -2.02
N ASP A 108 2.02 -7.97 -2.94
CA ASP A 108 3.10 -7.81 -3.92
C ASP A 108 4.23 -6.93 -3.38
N TYR A 109 3.88 -5.97 -2.53
CA TYR A 109 4.79 -5.07 -1.83
C TYR A 109 4.52 -5.15 -0.34
N ILE A 110 5.55 -5.47 0.46
CA ILE A 110 5.49 -5.50 1.92
C ILE A 110 6.58 -4.55 2.42
N LEU A 111 6.14 -3.38 2.92
CA LEU A 111 6.98 -2.21 3.12
C LEU A 111 7.18 -1.91 4.60
N ALA A 112 8.37 -2.21 5.10
CA ALA A 112 8.77 -1.99 6.49
C ALA A 112 9.14 -0.52 6.73
N MET A 113 8.74 0.04 7.89
CA MET A 113 9.06 1.42 8.26
C MET A 113 10.51 1.61 8.68
N ASP A 114 11.13 0.60 9.26
CA ASP A 114 12.52 0.61 9.71
C ASP A 114 13.18 -0.76 9.54
N LYS A 115 14.49 -0.83 9.81
CA LYS A 115 15.27 -2.07 9.69
C LYS A 115 14.90 -3.13 10.73
N GLU A 116 14.42 -2.73 11.91
CA GLU A 116 13.96 -3.67 12.93
C GLU A 116 12.66 -4.35 12.45
N ASN A 117 11.71 -3.60 11.93
CA ASN A 117 10.50 -4.15 11.32
C ASN A 117 10.84 -5.08 10.14
N LEU A 118 11.79 -4.68 9.28
CA LEU A 118 12.24 -5.52 8.16
C LEU A 118 12.88 -6.82 8.66
N ALA A 119 13.75 -6.76 9.67
CA ALA A 119 14.38 -7.95 10.25
C ALA A 119 13.36 -8.91 10.86
N ASN A 120 12.35 -8.39 11.55
CA ASN A 120 11.25 -9.19 12.11
C ASN A 120 10.42 -9.88 10.99
N LEU A 121 10.15 -9.17 9.90
CA LEU A 121 9.46 -9.74 8.74
C LEU A 121 10.27 -10.86 8.07
N ILE A 122 11.56 -10.66 7.88
CA ILE A 122 12.46 -11.68 7.26
C ILE A 122 12.45 -12.98 8.07
N GLN A 123 12.38 -12.92 9.40
CA GLN A 123 12.38 -14.11 10.26
C GLN A 123 11.15 -15.02 10.05
N ILE A 124 10.00 -14.44 9.69
CA ILE A 124 8.73 -15.17 9.54
C ILE A 124 8.29 -15.33 8.09
N CYS A 125 8.93 -14.63 7.15
CA CYS A 125 8.60 -14.66 5.72
C CYS A 125 9.20 -15.90 5.05
N PRO A 126 8.41 -16.68 4.31
CA PRO A 126 8.94 -17.76 3.47
C PRO A 126 10.02 -17.23 2.51
N GLN A 127 11.10 -17.99 2.34
CA GLN A 127 12.28 -17.56 1.57
C GLN A 127 11.93 -17.11 0.15
N GLN A 128 11.01 -17.80 -0.51
CA GLN A 128 10.57 -17.48 -1.86
C GLN A 128 9.81 -16.14 -1.96
N GLU A 129 9.25 -15.64 -0.85
CA GLU A 129 8.48 -14.38 -0.81
C GLU A 129 9.31 -13.18 -0.31
N GLN A 130 10.52 -13.41 0.18
CA GLN A 130 11.36 -12.35 0.76
C GLN A 130 11.71 -11.23 -0.23
N HIS A 131 11.65 -11.50 -1.52
CA HIS A 131 11.87 -10.51 -2.58
C HIS A 131 10.84 -9.36 -2.58
N LYS A 132 9.69 -9.54 -1.91
CA LYS A 132 8.62 -8.55 -1.74
C LYS A 132 8.89 -7.58 -0.59
N LEU A 133 9.79 -7.95 0.33
CA LEU A 133 10.13 -7.15 1.52
C LEU A 133 11.09 -6.03 1.15
N LYS A 134 10.74 -4.79 1.51
CA LYS A 134 11.58 -3.61 1.28
C LYS A 134 11.43 -2.61 2.42
N LEU A 135 12.41 -1.73 2.58
CA LEU A 135 12.23 -0.53 3.38
C LEU A 135 11.36 0.47 2.60
N PHE A 136 10.34 1.03 3.26
CA PHE A 136 9.45 1.99 2.60
C PHE A 136 10.19 3.21 2.06
N MET A 137 11.21 3.68 2.78
CA MET A 137 12.01 4.83 2.37
C MET A 137 12.92 4.57 1.15
N GLU A 138 13.02 3.34 0.63
CA GLU A 138 13.67 3.08 -0.66
C GLU A 138 12.96 3.81 -1.83
N PHE A 139 11.70 4.15 -1.67
CA PHE A 139 10.92 4.91 -2.65
C PHE A 139 11.05 6.44 -2.48
N SER A 140 11.62 6.91 -1.37
CA SER A 140 11.81 8.34 -1.14
C SER A 140 12.84 8.93 -2.11
N LYS A 141 12.58 10.16 -2.56
CA LYS A 141 13.50 10.98 -3.35
C LYS A 141 13.87 12.29 -2.66
N GLY A 142 13.02 12.74 -1.75
CA GLY A 142 13.21 13.99 -0.99
C GLY A 142 14.01 13.82 0.29
N PHE A 143 14.20 12.59 0.77
CA PHE A 143 14.90 12.30 2.02
C PHE A 143 16.04 11.32 1.78
N SER A 144 17.21 11.59 2.40
CA SER A 144 18.40 10.73 2.32
C SER A 144 18.43 9.61 3.38
N VAL A 145 17.42 9.55 4.27
CA VAL A 145 17.32 8.54 5.31
C VAL A 145 16.58 7.30 4.78
N CYS A 146 16.94 6.12 5.27
CA CYS A 146 16.36 4.86 4.82
C CYS A 146 15.27 4.30 5.75
N GLU A 147 14.91 5.02 6.80
CA GLU A 147 13.94 4.59 7.81
C GLU A 147 12.95 5.70 8.16
N VAL A 148 11.70 5.34 8.40
CA VAL A 148 10.71 6.24 9.01
C VAL A 148 10.88 6.16 10.52
N PRO A 149 11.29 7.24 11.21
CA PRO A 149 11.53 7.23 12.66
C PRO A 149 10.23 6.99 13.43
N ASP A 150 10.33 6.41 14.63
CA ASP A 150 9.17 6.26 15.50
C ASP A 150 8.78 7.63 16.11
N PRO A 151 7.56 8.15 15.81
CA PRO A 151 7.12 9.45 16.31
C PRO A 151 6.68 9.43 17.77
N TYR A 152 6.53 8.25 18.36
CA TYR A 152 5.86 8.09 19.67
C TYR A 152 6.44 9.00 20.75
N TYR A 153 7.76 9.13 20.81
CA TYR A 153 8.47 9.97 21.77
C TYR A 153 8.81 11.39 21.25
N GLY A 154 8.52 11.70 19.99
CA GLY A 154 8.92 12.94 19.32
C GLY A 154 7.89 14.09 19.42
N GLY A 155 6.82 13.95 20.20
CA GLY A 155 5.74 14.94 20.26
C GLY A 155 5.07 15.18 18.89
N ASN A 156 4.33 16.29 18.77
CA ASN A 156 3.60 16.62 17.53
C ASN A 156 4.54 16.77 16.32
N GLN A 157 5.74 17.34 16.51
CA GLN A 157 6.71 17.50 15.42
C GLN A 157 7.17 16.15 14.86
N GLY A 158 7.25 15.11 15.68
CA GLY A 158 7.58 13.76 15.23
C GLY A 158 6.55 13.22 14.23
N PHE A 159 5.27 13.43 14.49
CA PHE A 159 4.18 13.01 13.60
C PHE A 159 4.17 13.78 12.27
N GLU A 160 4.43 15.10 12.32
CA GLU A 160 4.58 15.91 11.11
C GLU A 160 5.76 15.45 10.24
N ASN A 161 6.90 15.17 10.85
CA ASN A 161 8.07 14.67 10.14
C ASN A 161 7.79 13.32 9.47
N VAL A 162 7.14 12.39 10.20
CA VAL A 162 6.70 11.11 9.64
C VAL A 162 5.77 11.31 8.45
N LEU A 163 4.78 12.20 8.57
CA LEU A 163 3.84 12.45 7.49
C LEU A 163 4.53 13.01 6.23
N ASN A 164 5.49 13.95 6.38
CA ASN A 164 6.27 14.47 5.26
C ASN A 164 7.05 13.36 4.53
N MET A 165 7.68 12.45 5.28
CA MET A 165 8.44 11.33 4.72
C MET A 165 7.53 10.33 4.02
N VAL A 166 6.38 10.04 4.63
CA VAL A 166 5.35 9.14 4.08
C VAL A 166 4.79 9.68 2.77
N GLU A 167 4.46 10.97 2.70
CA GLU A 167 3.94 11.60 1.48
C GLU A 167 4.94 11.49 0.32
N ASP A 168 6.21 11.79 0.56
CA ASP A 168 7.24 11.68 -0.48
C ASP A 168 7.41 10.24 -0.97
N ALA A 169 7.60 9.28 -0.05
CA ALA A 169 7.79 7.88 -0.41
C ALA A 169 6.54 7.28 -1.09
N ALA A 170 5.34 7.57 -0.59
CA ALA A 170 4.07 7.10 -1.15
C ALA A 170 3.84 7.61 -2.58
N SER A 171 4.09 8.90 -2.83
CA SER A 171 3.97 9.48 -4.18
C SER A 171 4.89 8.79 -5.18
N ASN A 172 6.13 8.52 -4.80
CA ASN A 172 7.10 7.87 -5.70
C ASN A 172 6.83 6.36 -5.85
N LEU A 173 6.35 5.67 -4.81
CA LEU A 173 5.88 4.29 -4.89
C LEU A 173 4.76 4.15 -5.91
N LEU A 174 3.75 5.02 -5.86
CA LEU A 174 2.65 4.99 -6.82
C LEU A 174 3.15 5.19 -8.26
N LYS A 175 4.05 6.15 -8.49
CA LYS A 175 4.65 6.37 -9.81
C LYS A 175 5.39 5.12 -10.32
N GLU A 176 6.13 4.42 -9.45
CA GLU A 176 6.83 3.19 -9.81
C GLU A 176 5.84 2.07 -10.18
N ILE A 177 4.79 1.88 -9.36
CA ILE A 177 3.76 0.87 -9.62
C ILE A 177 3.09 1.12 -10.98
N LEU A 178 2.69 2.36 -11.26
CA LEU A 178 2.03 2.71 -12.51
C LEU A 178 2.96 2.53 -13.73
N ALA A 179 4.23 2.91 -13.61
CA ALA A 179 5.21 2.73 -14.67
C ALA A 179 5.46 1.25 -15.00
N ARG A 180 5.50 0.37 -13.99
CA ARG A 180 5.66 -1.09 -14.20
C ARG A 180 4.46 -1.73 -14.88
N ASN A 181 3.25 -1.23 -14.63
CA ASN A 181 2.03 -1.74 -15.27
C ASN A 181 1.98 -1.37 -16.75
N ILE A 182 2.41 -0.18 -17.12
CA ILE A 182 2.50 0.25 -18.53
C ILE A 182 3.52 -0.61 -19.29
N ALA A 183 4.61 -1.04 -18.66
CA ALA A 183 5.65 -1.84 -19.29
C ALA A 183 5.26 -3.33 -19.50
N LYS A 184 4.17 -3.80 -18.87
CA LYS A 184 3.68 -5.19 -18.99
C LYS A 184 2.49 -5.34 -19.94
N GLY A 185 1.89 -4.26 -20.41
CA GLY A 185 0.79 -4.22 -21.37
C GLY A 185 1.26 -3.85 -22.77
#